data_0bd710c84329e053e9b2364c40ce9c43
#
_entry.id   0bd710c84329e053e9b2364c40ce9c43
#
_cell.length_a   1.000
_cell.length_b   1.000
_cell.length_c   1.000
_cell.angle_alpha   90.00
_cell.angle_beta   90.00
_cell.angle_gamma   90.00
#
_symmetry.space_group_name_H-M   'P 1'
#
loop_
_entity.id
_entity.type
_entity.pdbx_description
1 polymer ?
#
loop_
_entity_poly.entity_id
_entity_poly.type
_entity_poly.pdbx_seq_one_letter_code
_entity_poly.pdbx_strand_id
1 'polypeptide(L)'
;MATSTTTTTTTLPVSTKTEAKTLADESLEAVAQALWEVNHQIWSNPELGYQEHIAHDTICDFLEKQGFSVTRHAYGIPTAFEAQSGHGGRLVCFNAEYDALPNIGHACGHNLIATAGVAGFLALSHILRARNVPGRTRLLGTPAEEGGGGKIKLLQAGAYEGVDVTLMAHGGTNNLRNFGPQHKGIGGVRTVAREQFFCEFTGKNAHAGANPWDGTNALDAFVAAYNNVSLLRQQIHDTDRIHAAITESPKAPNIIAATTKATFATRSETLQGLKVLSDKVTACIKAGALATGCEVSVENEESYADIVINDALCRRWQARMAEYGQDVLVSVAEPLSASSDFDSTQVDFIRGAAV
;
A
#
# COMPACT_ATOMS: atom_id res chain seq x y z
N MET A 1 4.50 31.00 -32.34
CA MET A 1 3.03 30.84 -32.37
C MET A 1 2.71 29.69 -31.40
N ALA A 2 2.18 30.02 -30.22
CA ALA A 2 1.85 29.04 -29.22
C ALA A 2 0.43 28.52 -29.51
N THR A 3 0.29 27.23 -29.82
CA THR A 3 -1.00 26.57 -29.99
C THR A 3 -1.56 26.23 -28.62
N SER A 4 -2.59 27.01 -28.21
CA SER A 4 -3.39 26.73 -27.01
C SER A 4 -4.26 25.50 -27.25
N THR A 5 -3.95 24.39 -26.60
CA THR A 5 -4.81 23.21 -26.56
C THR A 5 -5.89 23.43 -25.50
N THR A 6 -7.07 23.83 -25.95
CA THR A 6 -8.27 23.96 -25.11
C THR A 6 -8.80 22.58 -24.77
N THR A 7 -8.58 22.12 -23.54
CA THR A 7 -9.16 20.87 -23.02
C THR A 7 -10.63 21.13 -22.75
N THR A 8 -11.51 20.67 -23.65
CA THR A 8 -12.96 20.75 -23.51
C THR A 8 -13.41 19.73 -22.48
N THR A 9 -13.67 20.15 -21.26
CA THR A 9 -14.31 19.32 -20.22
C THR A 9 -15.78 19.13 -20.59
N THR A 10 -16.10 18.01 -21.25
CA THR A 10 -17.49 17.66 -21.58
C THR A 10 -18.22 17.26 -20.28
N THR A 11 -18.99 18.17 -19.71
CA THR A 11 -19.89 17.84 -18.61
C THR A 11 -21.10 17.11 -19.15
N LEU A 12 -21.34 15.88 -18.66
CA LEU A 12 -22.55 15.14 -19.00
C LEU A 12 -23.81 15.90 -18.53
N PRO A 13 -24.93 15.82 -19.25
CA PRO A 13 -26.21 16.41 -18.83
C PRO A 13 -26.65 15.88 -17.45
N VAL A 14 -27.36 16.70 -16.67
CA VAL A 14 -27.84 16.36 -15.32
C VAL A 14 -28.66 15.05 -15.31
N SER A 15 -29.51 14.83 -16.32
CA SER A 15 -30.32 13.61 -16.48
C SER A 15 -29.49 12.33 -16.56
N THR A 16 -28.34 12.39 -17.27
CA THR A 16 -27.41 11.24 -17.39
C THR A 16 -26.67 10.91 -16.10
N LYS A 17 -26.42 11.90 -15.26
CA LYS A 17 -25.76 11.70 -13.94
C LYS A 17 -26.70 11.03 -12.95
N THR A 18 -27.95 11.48 -12.86
CA THR A 18 -28.98 10.91 -11.98
C THR A 18 -29.24 9.45 -12.36
N GLU A 19 -29.34 9.15 -13.65
CA GLU A 19 -29.53 7.79 -14.15
C GLU A 19 -28.34 6.87 -13.82
N ALA A 20 -27.09 7.33 -13.97
CA ALA A 20 -25.91 6.55 -13.62
C ALA A 20 -25.85 6.24 -12.11
N LYS A 21 -26.25 7.20 -11.25
CA LYS A 21 -26.38 6.97 -9.82
C LYS A 21 -27.42 5.90 -9.50
N THR A 22 -28.61 5.99 -10.10
CA THR A 22 -29.69 5.00 -9.89
C THR A 22 -29.23 3.59 -10.31
N LEU A 23 -28.59 3.47 -11.49
CA LEU A 23 -28.05 2.19 -11.96
C LEU A 23 -26.96 1.61 -11.00
N ALA A 24 -26.13 2.47 -10.43
CA ALA A 24 -25.14 2.03 -9.43
C ALA A 24 -25.84 1.52 -8.18
N ASP A 25 -26.77 2.29 -7.63
CA ASP A 25 -27.50 1.94 -6.41
C ASP A 25 -28.28 0.63 -6.59
N GLU A 26 -29.06 0.49 -7.67
CA GLU A 26 -29.79 -0.74 -7.98
C GLU A 26 -28.89 -1.97 -8.11
N SER A 27 -27.72 -1.81 -8.78
CA SER A 27 -26.78 -2.91 -8.96
C SER A 27 -26.18 -3.36 -7.63
N LEU A 28 -25.91 -2.46 -6.72
CA LEU A 28 -25.32 -2.77 -5.41
C LEU A 28 -26.38 -3.31 -4.42
N GLU A 29 -27.58 -2.78 -4.43
CA GLU A 29 -28.71 -3.30 -3.64
C GLU A 29 -29.00 -4.76 -3.98
N ALA A 30 -28.97 -5.12 -5.27
CA ALA A 30 -29.23 -6.48 -5.74
C ALA A 30 -28.21 -7.51 -5.21
N VAL A 31 -27.01 -7.10 -4.85
CA VAL A 31 -25.92 -7.98 -4.38
C VAL A 31 -25.46 -7.67 -2.96
N ALA A 32 -26.14 -6.75 -2.24
CA ALA A 32 -25.69 -6.25 -0.94
C ALA A 32 -25.44 -7.37 0.09
N GLN A 33 -26.37 -8.32 0.18
CA GLN A 33 -26.25 -9.45 1.11
C GLN A 33 -25.06 -10.35 0.73
N ALA A 34 -24.85 -10.63 -0.55
CA ALA A 34 -23.74 -11.45 -1.00
C ALA A 34 -22.39 -10.75 -0.82
N LEU A 35 -22.32 -9.43 -1.01
CA LEU A 35 -21.15 -8.61 -0.70
C LEU A 35 -20.85 -8.62 0.80
N TRP A 36 -21.87 -8.57 1.64
CA TRP A 36 -21.70 -8.69 3.08
C TRP A 36 -21.14 -10.07 3.47
N GLU A 37 -21.60 -11.14 2.83
CA GLU A 37 -21.08 -12.49 3.04
C GLU A 37 -19.62 -12.62 2.65
N VAL A 38 -19.21 -12.05 1.50
CA VAL A 38 -17.80 -11.97 1.09
C VAL A 38 -16.98 -11.23 2.15
N ASN A 39 -17.43 -10.07 2.58
CA ASN A 39 -16.76 -9.27 3.62
C ASN A 39 -16.59 -10.09 4.92
N HIS A 40 -17.67 -10.70 5.37
CA HIS A 40 -17.68 -11.47 6.62
C HIS A 40 -16.79 -12.70 6.54
N GLN A 41 -16.74 -13.38 5.38
CA GLN A 41 -15.87 -14.54 5.16
C GLN A 41 -14.39 -14.14 5.27
N ILE A 42 -13.99 -13.03 4.65
CA ILE A 42 -12.63 -12.49 4.74
C ILE A 42 -12.31 -12.11 6.19
N TRP A 43 -13.19 -11.34 6.83
CA TRP A 43 -12.99 -10.86 8.20
C TRP A 43 -12.86 -12.00 9.22
N SER A 44 -13.65 -13.07 9.05
CA SER A 44 -13.68 -14.23 9.96
C SER A 44 -12.50 -15.18 9.79
N ASN A 45 -11.76 -15.06 8.68
CA ASN A 45 -10.63 -15.93 8.34
C ASN A 45 -9.42 -15.05 7.96
N PRO A 46 -8.81 -14.34 8.93
CA PRO A 46 -7.70 -13.46 8.64
C PRO A 46 -6.46 -14.25 8.19
N GLU A 47 -5.92 -13.88 7.03
CA GLU A 47 -4.75 -14.49 6.42
C GLU A 47 -3.67 -13.44 6.20
N LEU A 48 -2.40 -13.81 6.40
CA LEU A 48 -1.26 -12.91 6.23
C LEU A 48 -0.89 -12.77 4.76
N GLY A 49 -0.12 -11.72 4.47
CA GLY A 49 0.33 -11.43 3.11
C GLY A 49 0.96 -12.60 2.37
N TYR A 50 0.56 -12.79 1.13
CA TYR A 50 0.84 -13.94 0.24
C TYR A 50 0.30 -15.30 0.70
N GLN A 51 -0.56 -15.33 1.73
CA GLN A 51 -1.23 -16.53 2.23
C GLN A 51 -2.76 -16.38 2.22
N GLU A 52 -3.28 -15.38 1.54
CA GLU A 52 -4.70 -14.96 1.51
C GLU A 52 -5.53 -15.86 0.57
N HIS A 53 -5.46 -17.17 0.75
CA HIS A 53 -6.12 -18.15 -0.13
C HIS A 53 -7.64 -18.14 -0.01
N ILE A 54 -8.16 -18.05 1.23
CA ILE A 54 -9.61 -18.03 1.48
C ILE A 54 -10.21 -16.73 0.95
N ALA A 55 -9.55 -15.58 1.19
CA ALA A 55 -9.99 -14.29 0.70
C ALA A 55 -10.00 -14.25 -0.84
N HIS A 56 -8.90 -14.70 -1.47
CA HIS A 56 -8.77 -14.83 -2.92
C HIS A 56 -9.90 -15.67 -3.52
N ASP A 57 -10.09 -16.92 -3.02
CA ASP A 57 -11.07 -17.83 -3.57
C ASP A 57 -12.50 -17.34 -3.34
N THR A 58 -12.78 -16.75 -2.16
CA THR A 58 -14.11 -16.17 -1.85
C THR A 58 -14.50 -15.07 -2.84
N ILE A 59 -13.57 -14.16 -3.14
CA ILE A 59 -13.83 -13.06 -4.08
C ILE A 59 -13.96 -13.60 -5.52
N CYS A 60 -13.08 -14.49 -5.94
CA CYS A 60 -13.11 -15.09 -7.27
C CYS A 60 -14.43 -15.87 -7.51
N ASP A 61 -14.82 -16.73 -6.57
CA ASP A 61 -16.07 -17.49 -6.63
C ASP A 61 -17.29 -16.57 -6.71
N PHE A 62 -17.28 -15.48 -5.93
CA PHE A 62 -18.36 -14.50 -5.96
C PHE A 62 -18.45 -13.82 -7.34
N LEU A 63 -17.33 -13.36 -7.91
CA LEU A 63 -17.30 -12.70 -9.22
C LEU A 63 -17.73 -13.65 -10.35
N GLU A 64 -17.29 -14.90 -10.33
CA GLU A 64 -17.70 -15.93 -11.30
C GLU A 64 -19.20 -16.23 -11.22
N LYS A 65 -19.78 -16.29 -10.00
CA LYS A 65 -21.23 -16.40 -9.79
C LYS A 65 -22.01 -15.19 -10.32
N GLN A 66 -21.39 -13.98 -10.33
CA GLN A 66 -21.94 -12.79 -10.96
C GLN A 66 -21.76 -12.76 -12.49
N GLY A 67 -21.15 -13.80 -13.07
CA GLY A 67 -20.97 -13.98 -14.53
C GLY A 67 -19.74 -13.24 -15.08
N PHE A 68 -18.77 -12.88 -14.25
CA PHE A 68 -17.50 -12.33 -14.72
C PHE A 68 -16.47 -13.43 -14.97
N SER A 69 -15.61 -13.21 -15.98
CA SER A 69 -14.40 -14.03 -16.17
C SER A 69 -13.33 -13.53 -15.22
N VAL A 70 -12.75 -14.44 -14.45
CA VAL A 70 -11.68 -14.14 -13.47
C VAL A 70 -10.42 -14.90 -13.84
N THR A 71 -9.31 -14.21 -13.92
CA THR A 71 -7.97 -14.81 -13.98
C THR A 71 -7.47 -14.96 -12.55
N ARG A 72 -7.56 -16.18 -12.02
CA ARG A 72 -7.04 -16.53 -10.70
C ARG A 72 -5.51 -16.67 -10.75
N HIS A 73 -4.84 -16.45 -9.62
CA HIS A 73 -3.37 -16.56 -9.49
C HIS A 73 -2.64 -15.71 -10.55
N ALA A 74 -3.15 -14.50 -10.77
CA ALA A 74 -2.69 -13.60 -11.83
C ALA A 74 -1.27 -13.07 -11.56
N TYR A 75 -0.58 -12.72 -12.63
CA TYR A 75 0.73 -12.05 -12.59
C TYR A 75 1.83 -12.81 -11.82
N GLY A 76 1.70 -14.14 -11.71
CA GLY A 76 2.66 -14.99 -11.00
C GLY A 76 2.57 -14.89 -9.47
N ILE A 77 1.54 -14.25 -8.93
CA ILE A 77 1.27 -14.14 -7.50
C ILE A 77 0.10 -15.07 -7.15
N PRO A 78 0.31 -16.12 -6.32
CA PRO A 78 -0.69 -17.16 -6.05
C PRO A 78 -2.01 -16.65 -5.48
N THR A 79 -1.98 -15.56 -4.75
CA THR A 79 -3.16 -14.96 -4.10
C THR A 79 -3.68 -13.70 -4.79
N ALA A 80 -3.13 -13.33 -5.97
CA ALA A 80 -3.65 -12.25 -6.80
C ALA A 80 -4.66 -12.75 -7.84
N PHE A 81 -5.57 -11.88 -8.25
CA PHE A 81 -6.51 -12.16 -9.34
C PHE A 81 -6.79 -10.90 -10.17
N GLU A 82 -7.33 -11.13 -11.38
CA GLU A 82 -7.84 -10.06 -12.25
C GLU A 82 -9.24 -10.42 -12.76
N ALA A 83 -10.13 -9.43 -12.75
CA ALA A 83 -11.38 -9.48 -13.49
C ALA A 83 -11.53 -8.22 -14.37
N GLN A 84 -12.06 -8.37 -15.58
CA GLN A 84 -12.28 -7.26 -16.48
C GLN A 84 -13.71 -7.28 -17.06
N SER A 85 -14.22 -6.07 -17.36
CA SER A 85 -15.51 -5.91 -18.02
C SER A 85 -15.51 -4.68 -18.93
N GLY A 86 -16.40 -4.68 -19.94
CA GLY A 86 -16.57 -3.57 -20.86
C GLY A 86 -15.65 -3.66 -22.09
N HIS A 87 -15.71 -2.65 -22.96
CA HIS A 87 -14.94 -2.59 -24.20
C HIS A 87 -14.67 -1.14 -24.61
N GLY A 88 -13.56 -0.91 -25.30
CA GLY A 88 -13.17 0.41 -25.78
C GLY A 88 -13.00 1.44 -24.65
N GLY A 89 -12.90 2.72 -25.00
CA GLY A 89 -12.83 3.82 -24.04
C GLY A 89 -11.73 3.72 -22.99
N ARG A 90 -11.89 4.44 -21.89
CA ARG A 90 -10.96 4.46 -20.75
C ARG A 90 -11.06 3.19 -19.90
N LEU A 91 -9.95 2.82 -19.28
CA LEU A 91 -9.85 1.73 -18.32
C LEU A 91 -9.75 2.28 -16.90
N VAL A 92 -10.75 1.99 -16.07
CA VAL A 92 -10.76 2.30 -14.64
C VAL A 92 -10.44 1.04 -13.86
N CYS A 93 -9.40 1.06 -13.05
CA CYS A 93 -8.99 -0.03 -12.20
C CYS A 93 -9.42 0.19 -10.76
N PHE A 94 -9.96 -0.84 -10.12
CA PHE A 94 -10.22 -0.90 -8.68
C PHE A 94 -9.25 -1.88 -8.05
N ASN A 95 -8.69 -1.52 -6.89
CA ASN A 95 -7.84 -2.41 -6.09
C ASN A 95 -8.64 -3.00 -4.93
N ALA A 96 -8.39 -4.25 -4.65
CA ALA A 96 -8.96 -4.99 -3.54
C ALA A 96 -7.83 -5.58 -2.69
N GLU A 97 -7.57 -5.00 -1.52
CA GLU A 97 -6.67 -5.52 -0.49
C GLU A 97 -7.43 -6.45 0.45
N TYR A 98 -6.81 -7.53 0.91
CA TYR A 98 -7.45 -8.52 1.80
C TYR A 98 -6.50 -9.23 2.75
N ASP A 99 -5.23 -8.84 2.85
CA ASP A 99 -4.32 -9.36 3.86
C ASP A 99 -4.64 -8.79 5.25
N ALA A 100 -4.28 -9.55 6.28
CA ALA A 100 -4.50 -9.25 7.68
C ALA A 100 -3.17 -9.02 8.41
N LEU A 101 -3.25 -8.33 9.56
CA LEU A 101 -2.12 -8.10 10.45
C LEU A 101 -1.87 -9.31 11.38
N PRO A 102 -0.61 -9.64 11.71
CA PRO A 102 -0.29 -10.71 12.64
C PRO A 102 -0.95 -10.50 14.01
N ASN A 103 -1.63 -11.51 14.52
CA ASN A 103 -2.25 -11.57 15.85
C ASN A 103 -3.43 -10.61 16.12
N ILE A 104 -3.75 -9.69 15.22
CA ILE A 104 -4.85 -8.73 15.38
C ILE A 104 -5.86 -8.75 14.23
N GLY A 105 -5.67 -9.65 13.27
CA GLY A 105 -6.61 -9.86 12.16
C GLY A 105 -6.78 -8.63 11.28
N HIS A 106 -8.00 -8.39 10.80
CA HIS A 106 -8.33 -7.27 9.91
C HIS A 106 -8.46 -5.93 10.66
N ALA A 107 -7.51 -5.59 11.54
CA ALA A 107 -7.52 -4.32 12.26
C ALA A 107 -7.30 -3.11 11.34
N CYS A 108 -6.64 -3.30 10.19
CA CYS A 108 -6.50 -2.27 9.15
C CYS A 108 -7.77 -2.12 8.27
N GLY A 109 -8.67 -3.10 8.27
CA GLY A 109 -9.94 -3.04 7.55
C GLY A 109 -9.84 -3.44 6.08
N HIS A 110 -8.84 -4.25 5.68
CA HIS A 110 -8.66 -4.69 4.29
C HIS A 110 -9.87 -5.49 3.77
N ASN A 111 -10.58 -6.23 4.61
CA ASN A 111 -11.86 -6.84 4.24
C ASN A 111 -12.88 -5.81 3.69
N LEU A 112 -12.90 -4.58 4.23
CA LEU A 112 -13.75 -3.49 3.74
C LEU A 112 -13.19 -2.89 2.45
N ILE A 113 -11.87 -2.79 2.31
CA ILE A 113 -11.20 -2.31 1.08
C ILE A 113 -11.51 -3.25 -0.08
N ALA A 114 -11.36 -4.57 0.13
CA ALA A 114 -11.74 -5.58 -0.84
C ALA A 114 -13.19 -5.43 -1.29
N THR A 115 -14.11 -5.36 -0.31
CA THR A 115 -15.55 -5.21 -0.58
C THR A 115 -15.87 -3.93 -1.36
N ALA A 116 -15.24 -2.80 -1.02
CA ALA A 116 -15.41 -1.54 -1.72
C ALA A 116 -14.89 -1.60 -3.17
N GLY A 117 -13.71 -2.21 -3.38
CA GLY A 117 -13.13 -2.44 -4.72
C GLY A 117 -14.06 -3.28 -5.59
N VAL A 118 -14.55 -4.41 -5.06
CA VAL A 118 -15.52 -5.29 -5.74
C VAL A 118 -16.81 -4.53 -6.06
N ALA A 119 -17.37 -3.80 -5.10
CA ALA A 119 -18.59 -3.00 -5.32
C ALA A 119 -18.41 -1.96 -6.42
N GLY A 120 -17.29 -1.23 -6.42
CA GLY A 120 -16.96 -0.26 -7.47
C GLY A 120 -16.86 -0.88 -8.86
N PHE A 121 -16.21 -2.03 -8.97
CA PHE A 121 -16.12 -2.80 -10.21
C PHE A 121 -17.49 -3.25 -10.72
N LEU A 122 -18.35 -3.79 -9.84
CA LEU A 122 -19.70 -4.25 -10.21
C LEU A 122 -20.57 -3.09 -10.67
N ALA A 123 -20.61 -2.00 -9.92
CA ALA A 123 -21.42 -0.82 -10.25
C ALA A 123 -21.02 -0.21 -11.60
N LEU A 124 -19.70 -0.02 -11.83
CA LEU A 124 -19.21 0.51 -13.11
C LEU A 124 -19.48 -0.44 -14.24
N SER A 125 -19.27 -1.75 -14.07
CA SER A 125 -19.58 -2.77 -15.08
C SER A 125 -21.05 -2.75 -15.47
N HIS A 126 -21.95 -2.61 -14.49
CA HIS A 126 -23.40 -2.53 -14.72
C HIS A 126 -23.77 -1.28 -15.51
N ILE A 127 -23.24 -0.11 -15.12
CA ILE A 127 -23.49 1.17 -15.82
C ILE A 127 -23.02 1.12 -17.27
N LEU A 128 -21.79 0.66 -17.50
CA LEU A 128 -21.23 0.57 -18.86
C LEU A 128 -22.09 -0.31 -19.77
N ARG A 129 -22.54 -1.45 -19.25
CA ARG A 129 -23.40 -2.40 -19.96
C ARG A 129 -24.80 -1.82 -20.20
N ALA A 130 -25.46 -1.33 -19.16
CA ALA A 130 -26.84 -0.83 -19.24
C ALA A 130 -26.97 0.38 -20.17
N ARG A 131 -25.95 1.23 -20.24
CA ARG A 131 -25.91 2.42 -21.07
C ARG A 131 -25.26 2.21 -22.44
N ASN A 132 -24.72 1.04 -22.68
CA ASN A 132 -23.96 0.70 -23.90
C ASN A 132 -22.93 1.79 -24.27
N VAL A 133 -22.15 2.24 -23.28
CA VAL A 133 -21.09 3.24 -23.48
C VAL A 133 -19.73 2.59 -23.54
N PRO A 134 -18.83 3.05 -24.43
CA PRO A 134 -17.45 2.57 -24.48
C PRO A 134 -16.73 2.91 -23.18
N GLY A 135 -16.15 1.90 -22.54
CA GLY A 135 -15.39 2.00 -21.30
C GLY A 135 -15.03 0.59 -20.81
N ARG A 136 -13.98 0.52 -20.03
CA ARG A 136 -13.51 -0.74 -19.42
C ARG A 136 -13.34 -0.54 -17.93
N THR A 137 -13.57 -1.60 -17.19
CA THR A 137 -13.22 -1.64 -15.76
C THR A 137 -12.42 -2.90 -15.48
N ARG A 138 -11.43 -2.77 -14.60
CA ARG A 138 -10.58 -3.85 -14.09
C ARG A 138 -10.70 -3.88 -12.59
N LEU A 139 -10.78 -5.07 -12.02
CA LEU A 139 -10.58 -5.31 -10.59
C LEU A 139 -9.31 -6.13 -10.43
N LEU A 140 -8.39 -5.64 -9.60
CA LEU A 140 -7.19 -6.37 -9.20
C LEU A 140 -7.33 -6.80 -7.75
N GLY A 141 -7.15 -8.09 -7.49
CA GLY A 141 -6.88 -8.60 -6.15
C GLY A 141 -5.42 -8.35 -5.81
N THR A 142 -5.19 -7.51 -4.81
CA THR A 142 -3.88 -6.96 -4.48
C THR A 142 -3.43 -7.43 -3.09
N PRO A 143 -2.78 -8.61 -2.99
CA PRO A 143 -2.34 -9.19 -1.73
C PRO A 143 -1.15 -8.45 -1.11
N ALA A 144 -0.87 -8.73 0.17
CA ALA A 144 0.36 -8.39 0.88
C ALA A 144 0.69 -6.89 0.91
N GLU A 145 -0.29 -6.05 1.28
CA GLU A 145 -0.07 -4.60 1.47
C GLU A 145 0.73 -4.32 2.75
N GLU A 146 0.44 -5.03 3.86
CA GLU A 146 1.05 -4.82 5.19
C GLU A 146 2.54 -5.18 5.25
N GLY A 147 3.04 -5.83 4.21
CA GLY A 147 4.45 -6.18 4.02
C GLY A 147 4.61 -7.12 2.85
N GLY A 148 5.56 -6.80 1.97
CA GLY A 148 5.83 -7.60 0.77
C GLY A 148 5.51 -6.91 -0.55
N GLY A 149 4.84 -5.73 -0.54
CA GLY A 149 4.67 -4.86 -1.70
C GLY A 149 3.92 -5.51 -2.86
N GLY A 150 2.76 -6.12 -2.57
CA GLY A 150 2.00 -6.86 -3.59
C GLY A 150 1.66 -6.03 -4.82
N LYS A 151 1.26 -4.75 -4.63
CA LYS A 151 0.97 -3.85 -5.75
C LYS A 151 2.22 -3.44 -6.53
N ILE A 152 3.38 -3.36 -5.87
CA ILE A 152 4.66 -3.11 -6.54
C ILE A 152 5.00 -4.27 -7.47
N LYS A 153 4.83 -5.52 -7.00
CA LYS A 153 5.04 -6.72 -7.83
C LYS A 153 4.04 -6.82 -8.98
N LEU A 154 2.77 -6.47 -8.73
CA LEU A 154 1.74 -6.38 -9.77
C LEU A 154 2.10 -5.33 -10.83
N LEU A 155 2.61 -4.17 -10.40
CA LEU A 155 3.07 -3.10 -11.29
C LEU A 155 4.24 -3.59 -12.17
N GLN A 156 5.26 -4.21 -11.56
CA GLN A 156 6.41 -4.79 -12.26
C GLN A 156 5.99 -5.89 -13.26
N ALA A 157 4.94 -6.63 -12.95
CA ALA A 157 4.37 -7.67 -13.83
C ALA A 157 3.39 -7.11 -14.90
N GLY A 158 3.19 -5.78 -14.98
CA GLY A 158 2.36 -5.14 -16.00
C GLY A 158 0.85 -5.10 -15.69
N ALA A 159 0.43 -5.38 -14.44
CA ALA A 159 -0.99 -5.41 -14.07
C ALA A 159 -1.71 -4.06 -14.28
N TYR A 160 -0.97 -2.97 -14.29
CA TYR A 160 -1.50 -1.61 -14.47
C TYR A 160 -1.32 -1.06 -15.90
N GLU A 161 -0.82 -1.85 -16.83
CA GLU A 161 -0.65 -1.41 -18.22
C GLU A 161 -2.00 -1.01 -18.85
N GLY A 162 -2.01 0.16 -19.49
CA GLY A 162 -3.19 0.71 -20.17
C GLY A 162 -4.30 1.19 -19.23
N VAL A 163 -4.07 1.26 -17.92
CA VAL A 163 -5.01 1.83 -16.94
C VAL A 163 -4.95 3.36 -17.01
N ASP A 164 -6.12 4.00 -17.17
CA ASP A 164 -6.23 5.46 -17.18
C ASP A 164 -6.43 6.05 -15.78
N VAL A 165 -7.09 5.30 -14.90
CA VAL A 165 -7.39 5.70 -13.50
C VAL A 165 -7.39 4.46 -12.63
N THR A 166 -6.72 4.54 -11.47
CA THR A 166 -6.83 3.54 -10.41
C THR A 166 -7.50 4.15 -9.18
N LEU A 167 -8.39 3.38 -8.55
CA LEU A 167 -9.19 3.81 -7.42
C LEU A 167 -9.13 2.76 -6.30
N MET A 168 -9.05 3.24 -5.07
CA MET A 168 -9.13 2.43 -3.86
C MET A 168 -9.79 3.27 -2.75
N ALA A 169 -10.52 2.61 -1.85
CA ALA A 169 -11.10 3.25 -0.67
C ALA A 169 -10.58 2.55 0.58
N HIS A 170 -9.91 3.28 1.46
CA HIS A 170 -9.38 2.77 2.72
C HIS A 170 -10.23 3.24 3.89
N GLY A 171 -10.56 2.32 4.82
CA GLY A 171 -11.20 2.65 6.08
C GLY A 171 -10.29 3.55 6.94
N GLY A 172 -10.87 4.46 7.71
CA GLY A 172 -10.13 5.34 8.59
C GLY A 172 -10.88 5.63 9.89
N THR A 173 -10.15 6.11 10.90
CA THR A 173 -10.74 6.51 12.17
C THR A 173 -11.16 7.99 12.13
N ASN A 174 -12.24 8.33 12.83
CA ASN A 174 -12.71 9.71 12.99
C ASN A 174 -11.73 10.59 13.82
N ASN A 175 -10.63 10.02 14.34
CA ASN A 175 -9.66 10.70 15.20
C ASN A 175 -8.46 11.30 14.45
N LEU A 176 -8.49 11.32 13.12
CA LEU A 176 -7.47 12.05 12.35
C LEU A 176 -7.52 13.54 12.74
N ARG A 177 -6.38 14.10 13.10
CA ARG A 177 -6.20 15.47 13.60
C ARG A 177 -6.90 16.45 12.69
N ASN A 178 -7.39 16.91 12.05
CA ASN A 178 -8.08 17.81 11.12
C ASN A 178 -9.38 17.24 10.52
N PHE A 179 -9.80 16.07 11.02
CA PHE A 179 -11.01 15.43 10.57
C PHE A 179 -12.12 15.67 11.61
N GLY A 180 -12.91 16.72 11.42
CA GLY A 180 -14.02 17.01 12.30
C GLY A 180 -15.10 15.92 12.25
N PRO A 181 -15.87 15.70 13.34
CA PRO A 181 -16.88 14.64 13.44
C PRO A 181 -18.00 14.74 12.40
N GLN A 182 -18.16 15.90 11.77
CA GLN A 182 -19.13 16.14 10.70
C GLN A 182 -18.71 15.49 9.38
N HIS A 183 -17.40 15.34 9.11
CA HIS A 183 -16.91 14.78 7.86
C HIS A 183 -16.93 13.24 7.90
N LYS A 184 -17.38 12.62 6.82
CA LYS A 184 -17.54 11.17 6.68
C LYS A 184 -16.44 10.53 5.83
N GLY A 185 -15.53 11.32 5.28
CA GLY A 185 -14.41 10.84 4.49
C GLY A 185 -13.49 11.95 3.99
N ILE A 186 -12.39 11.55 3.38
CA ILE A 186 -11.41 12.42 2.76
C ILE A 186 -11.12 11.87 1.36
N GLY A 187 -11.17 12.70 0.33
CA GLY A 187 -10.96 12.30 -1.07
C GLY A 187 -9.51 11.93 -1.37
N GLY A 188 -8.56 12.59 -0.72
CA GLY A 188 -7.15 12.28 -0.85
C GLY A 188 -6.37 12.59 0.41
N VAL A 189 -5.52 11.66 0.80
CA VAL A 189 -4.61 11.79 1.95
C VAL A 189 -3.19 11.57 1.46
N ARG A 190 -2.27 12.45 1.84
CA ARG A 190 -0.84 12.21 1.61
C ARG A 190 -0.34 11.18 2.61
N THR A 191 0.49 10.26 2.14
CA THR A 191 1.24 9.32 2.97
C THR A 191 2.73 9.63 2.87
N VAL A 192 3.56 8.94 3.64
CA VAL A 192 5.00 9.09 3.61
C VAL A 192 5.65 7.87 2.95
N ALA A 193 6.72 8.11 2.21
CA ALA A 193 7.54 7.03 1.67
C ALA A 193 8.23 6.25 2.80
N ARG A 194 8.36 4.93 2.66
CA ARG A 194 9.04 4.05 3.63
C ARG A 194 9.95 3.03 2.97
N GLU A 195 10.98 2.62 3.71
CA GLU A 195 11.84 1.50 3.38
C GLU A 195 12.23 0.73 4.65
N GLN A 196 12.43 -0.56 4.54
CA GLN A 196 12.86 -1.43 5.62
C GLN A 196 14.10 -2.21 5.22
N PHE A 197 15.02 -2.37 6.16
CA PHE A 197 16.28 -3.10 5.99
C PHE A 197 16.33 -4.26 6.96
N PHE A 198 16.66 -5.45 6.45
CA PHE A 198 17.00 -6.61 7.27
C PHE A 198 18.53 -6.70 7.35
N CYS A 199 19.06 -6.64 8.56
CA CYS A 199 20.49 -6.61 8.80
C CYS A 199 20.92 -7.85 9.58
N GLU A 200 21.94 -8.55 9.09
CA GLU A 200 22.61 -9.61 9.83
C GLU A 200 24.07 -9.24 10.03
N PHE A 201 24.44 -9.03 11.31
CA PHE A 201 25.81 -8.79 11.73
C PHE A 201 26.46 -10.14 12.06
N THR A 202 27.61 -10.41 11.45
CA THR A 202 28.35 -11.67 11.59
C THR A 202 29.73 -11.41 12.17
N GLY A 203 30.00 -12.04 13.29
CA GLY A 203 31.26 -12.00 14.00
C GLY A 203 31.79 -13.42 14.28
N LYS A 204 32.43 -13.61 15.45
CA LYS A 204 33.03 -14.88 15.84
C LYS A 204 32.83 -15.14 17.33
N ASN A 205 32.35 -16.33 17.70
CA ASN A 205 32.22 -16.76 19.08
C ASN A 205 33.55 -16.88 19.80
N ALA A 206 33.56 -16.55 21.08
CA ALA A 206 34.63 -16.85 22.03
C ALA A 206 34.00 -16.92 23.46
N HIS A 207 34.77 -17.51 24.39
CA HIS A 207 34.37 -17.50 25.80
C HIS A 207 34.64 -16.12 26.41
N ALA A 208 33.55 -15.41 26.82
CA ALA A 208 33.64 -14.01 27.22
C ALA A 208 34.55 -13.76 28.46
N GLY A 209 34.70 -14.74 29.37
CA GLY A 209 35.56 -14.63 30.56
C GLY A 209 36.95 -15.19 30.39
N ALA A 210 37.16 -16.10 29.43
CA ALA A 210 38.46 -16.78 29.30
C ALA A 210 39.37 -16.19 28.22
N ASN A 211 38.81 -15.98 27.04
CA ASN A 211 39.55 -15.54 25.85
C ASN A 211 38.72 -14.66 24.91
N PRO A 212 38.09 -13.55 25.41
CA PRO A 212 37.21 -12.69 24.62
C PRO A 212 37.91 -12.09 23.37
N TRP A 213 39.22 -11.91 23.42
CA TRP A 213 40.04 -11.39 22.30
C TRP A 213 40.12 -12.32 21.08
N ASP A 214 39.73 -13.60 21.22
CA ASP A 214 39.64 -14.55 20.10
C ASP A 214 38.29 -14.43 19.34
N GLY A 215 37.34 -13.65 19.90
CA GLY A 215 36.02 -13.42 19.33
C GLY A 215 35.89 -12.08 18.61
N THR A 216 34.77 -11.94 17.87
CA THR A 216 34.33 -10.70 17.25
C THR A 216 32.85 -10.56 17.58
N ASN A 217 32.46 -9.50 18.27
CA ASN A 217 31.13 -9.41 18.86
C ASN A 217 30.10 -8.76 17.93
N ALA A 218 29.21 -9.55 17.37
CA ALA A 218 28.15 -9.07 16.47
C ALA A 218 27.13 -8.17 17.17
N LEU A 219 26.93 -8.32 18.50
CA LEU A 219 26.07 -7.42 19.26
C LEU A 219 26.70 -6.01 19.37
N ASP A 220 28.01 -5.91 19.57
CA ASP A 220 28.71 -4.63 19.60
C ASP A 220 28.63 -3.92 18.24
N ALA A 221 28.64 -4.67 17.14
CA ALA A 221 28.45 -4.13 15.80
C ALA A 221 27.05 -3.47 15.65
N PHE A 222 26.00 -4.15 16.12
CA PHE A 222 24.66 -3.57 16.14
C PHE A 222 24.58 -2.33 17.06
N VAL A 223 25.16 -2.39 18.27
CA VAL A 223 25.17 -1.24 19.19
C VAL A 223 25.90 -0.05 18.58
N ALA A 224 27.05 -0.26 17.92
CA ALA A 224 27.77 0.79 17.22
C ALA A 224 26.93 1.38 16.06
N ALA A 225 26.28 0.53 15.27
CA ALA A 225 25.37 0.96 14.19
C ALA A 225 24.20 1.81 14.75
N TYR A 226 23.56 1.36 15.82
CA TYR A 226 22.46 2.08 16.48
C TYR A 226 22.92 3.44 17.03
N ASN A 227 24.09 3.51 17.62
CA ASN A 227 24.67 4.77 18.09
C ASN A 227 24.97 5.72 16.92
N ASN A 228 25.55 5.23 15.82
CA ASN A 228 25.79 6.05 14.62
C ASN A 228 24.48 6.63 14.08
N VAL A 229 23.40 5.83 13.99
CA VAL A 229 22.07 6.29 13.60
C VAL A 229 21.54 7.34 14.58
N SER A 230 21.79 7.17 15.89
CA SER A 230 21.36 8.13 16.92
C SER A 230 22.08 9.49 16.76
N LEU A 231 23.36 9.49 16.44
CA LEU A 231 24.12 10.72 16.14
C LEU A 231 23.65 11.39 14.85
N LEU A 232 23.17 10.63 13.87
CA LEU A 232 22.66 11.15 12.60
C LEU A 232 21.39 12.00 12.77
N ARG A 233 20.59 11.79 13.84
CA ARG A 233 19.26 12.41 14.00
C ARG A 233 19.26 13.94 13.96
N GLN A 234 20.37 14.60 14.27
CA GLN A 234 20.51 16.07 14.15
C GLN A 234 20.61 16.53 12.70
N GLN A 235 21.02 15.69 11.75
CA GLN A 235 21.29 16.03 10.35
C GLN A 235 20.29 15.38 9.37
N ILE A 236 19.09 15.08 9.83
CA ILE A 236 17.95 14.64 9.02
C ILE A 236 16.81 15.65 9.13
N HIS A 237 15.82 15.58 8.25
CA HIS A 237 14.65 16.44 8.35
C HIS A 237 13.81 16.08 9.59
N ASP A 238 13.12 17.06 10.14
CA ASP A 238 12.26 16.90 11.32
C ASP A 238 11.05 15.98 11.05
N THR A 239 10.68 15.80 9.79
CA THR A 239 9.64 14.90 9.31
C THR A 239 10.16 13.47 9.08
N ASP A 240 11.48 13.27 8.95
CA ASP A 240 12.08 11.95 8.80
C ASP A 240 11.93 11.10 10.06
N ARG A 241 11.80 9.78 9.89
CA ARG A 241 11.76 8.82 11.00
C ARG A 241 12.69 7.65 10.74
N ILE A 242 13.37 7.20 11.81
CA ILE A 242 14.21 6.02 11.80
C ILE A 242 13.83 5.17 13.01
N HIS A 243 13.53 3.91 12.76
CA HIS A 243 13.19 2.90 13.76
C HIS A 243 14.15 1.73 13.66
N ALA A 244 14.36 1.00 14.76
CA ALA A 244 15.12 -0.24 14.76
C ALA A 244 14.57 -1.22 15.78
N ALA A 245 14.65 -2.50 15.47
CA ALA A 245 14.34 -3.59 16.38
C ALA A 245 15.38 -4.70 16.23
N ILE A 246 15.82 -5.29 17.35
CA ILE A 246 16.62 -6.51 17.33
C ILE A 246 15.65 -7.68 17.13
N THR A 247 15.86 -8.48 16.10
CA THR A 247 15.05 -9.66 15.78
C THR A 247 15.69 -10.95 16.28
N GLU A 248 17.03 -10.98 16.39
CA GLU A 248 17.78 -12.07 16.98
C GLU A 248 18.98 -11.52 17.76
N SER A 249 19.09 -11.90 19.04
CA SER A 249 20.16 -11.45 19.95
C SER A 249 20.78 -12.62 20.70
N PRO A 250 22.03 -12.46 21.25
CA PRO A 250 22.65 -13.48 22.09
C PRO A 250 21.78 -13.79 23.31
N LYS A 251 21.70 -15.08 23.65
CA LYS A 251 20.89 -15.56 24.78
C LYS A 251 21.73 -15.73 26.07
N ALA A 252 23.05 -15.73 25.96
CA ALA A 252 23.97 -16.00 27.08
C ALA A 252 25.10 -14.96 27.14
N PRO A 253 25.31 -14.30 28.31
CA PRO A 253 26.31 -13.23 28.45
C PRO A 253 27.76 -13.75 28.51
N ASN A 254 27.97 -15.04 28.74
CA ASN A 254 29.29 -15.67 28.84
C ASN A 254 29.87 -16.12 27.48
N ILE A 255 29.18 -15.81 26.38
CA ILE A 255 29.64 -16.14 25.02
C ILE A 255 29.63 -14.84 24.20
N ILE A 256 30.77 -14.52 23.54
CA ILE A 256 30.83 -13.45 22.55
C ILE A 256 29.91 -13.83 21.39
N ALA A 257 29.01 -12.93 21.00
CA ALA A 257 28.00 -13.19 19.97
C ALA A 257 28.60 -13.28 18.58
N ALA A 258 28.39 -14.39 17.88
CA ALA A 258 28.75 -14.51 16.47
C ALA A 258 27.69 -13.93 15.54
N THR A 259 26.45 -13.84 15.97
CA THR A 259 25.36 -13.34 15.12
C THR A 259 24.43 -12.42 15.92
N THR A 260 24.02 -11.33 15.28
CA THR A 260 22.93 -10.45 15.75
C THR A 260 22.13 -10.01 14.55
N LYS A 261 20.80 -10.15 14.58
CA LYS A 261 19.93 -9.69 13.49
C LYS A 261 19.05 -8.54 13.99
N ALA A 262 18.85 -7.61 13.10
CA ALA A 262 18.03 -6.42 13.38
C ALA A 262 17.29 -5.96 12.13
N THR A 263 16.17 -5.29 12.34
CA THR A 263 15.44 -4.57 11.30
C THR A 263 15.55 -3.09 11.57
N PHE A 264 15.88 -2.31 10.54
CA PHE A 264 15.78 -0.85 10.54
C PHE A 264 14.68 -0.45 9.56
N ALA A 265 13.93 0.60 9.90
CA ALA A 265 12.94 1.19 9.02
C ALA A 265 13.16 2.69 8.95
N THR A 266 13.06 3.24 7.73
CA THR A 266 13.15 4.67 7.44
C THR A 266 11.85 5.16 6.85
N ARG A 267 11.48 6.41 7.17
CA ARG A 267 10.34 7.10 6.57
C ARG A 267 10.75 8.53 6.23
N SER A 268 10.29 9.03 5.08
CA SER A 268 10.47 10.41 4.66
C SER A 268 9.23 10.88 3.89
N GLU A 269 9.01 12.19 3.80
CA GLU A 269 7.84 12.76 3.11
C GLU A 269 7.77 12.41 1.63
N THR A 270 8.92 12.12 1.01
CA THR A 270 9.00 11.80 -0.42
C THR A 270 9.94 10.63 -0.67
N LEU A 271 9.72 9.91 -1.78
CA LEU A 271 10.62 8.83 -2.22
C LEU A 271 12.06 9.31 -2.44
N GLN A 272 12.25 10.56 -2.94
CA GLN A 272 13.58 11.14 -3.09
C GLN A 272 14.27 11.39 -1.74
N GLY A 273 13.54 11.95 -0.77
CA GLY A 273 14.02 12.14 0.60
C GLY A 273 14.33 10.82 1.28
N LEU A 274 13.45 9.82 1.09
CA LEU A 274 13.66 8.47 1.60
C LEU A 274 14.98 7.88 1.14
N LYS A 275 15.29 7.96 -0.17
CA LYS A 275 16.55 7.45 -0.70
C LYS A 275 17.77 8.08 -0.01
N VAL A 276 17.77 9.39 0.18
CA VAL A 276 18.87 10.11 0.86
C VAL A 276 19.00 9.64 2.31
N LEU A 277 17.87 9.48 3.02
CA LEU A 277 17.84 9.02 4.41
C LEU A 277 18.35 7.58 4.52
N SER A 278 17.89 6.70 3.65
CA SER A 278 18.25 5.27 3.60
C SER A 278 19.74 5.08 3.32
N ASP A 279 20.31 5.84 2.40
CA ASP A 279 21.73 5.82 2.11
C ASP A 279 22.57 6.19 3.36
N LYS A 280 22.15 7.22 4.12
CA LYS A 280 22.81 7.62 5.38
C LYS A 280 22.70 6.53 6.46
N VAL A 281 21.52 5.92 6.62
CA VAL A 281 21.29 4.86 7.61
C VAL A 281 22.12 3.63 7.26
N THR A 282 22.14 3.22 6.00
CA THR A 282 22.96 2.12 5.52
C THR A 282 24.46 2.36 5.78
N ALA A 283 24.94 3.59 5.58
CA ALA A 283 26.33 3.95 5.92
C ALA A 283 26.61 3.81 7.42
N CYS A 284 25.66 4.23 8.29
CA CYS A 284 25.79 4.05 9.75
C CYS A 284 25.86 2.58 10.15
N ILE A 285 25.04 1.71 9.51
CA ILE A 285 25.03 0.26 9.76
C ILE A 285 26.36 -0.36 9.38
N LYS A 286 26.85 -0.07 8.17
CA LYS A 286 28.15 -0.56 7.66
C LYS A 286 29.33 -0.07 8.51
N ALA A 287 29.28 1.19 8.98
CA ALA A 287 30.31 1.74 9.85
C ALA A 287 30.37 1.02 11.22
N GLY A 288 29.22 0.62 11.77
CA GLY A 288 29.17 -0.17 13.01
C GLY A 288 29.84 -1.53 12.87
N ALA A 289 29.59 -2.24 11.80
CA ALA A 289 30.25 -3.50 11.48
C ALA A 289 31.76 -3.31 11.28
N LEU A 290 32.16 -2.32 10.49
CA LEU A 290 33.57 -2.01 10.23
C LEU A 290 34.33 -1.68 11.53
N ALA A 291 33.75 -0.88 12.42
CA ALA A 291 34.39 -0.46 13.66
C ALA A 291 34.65 -1.63 14.65
N THR A 292 33.90 -2.71 14.55
CA THR A 292 33.96 -3.87 15.45
C THR A 292 34.64 -5.09 14.79
N GLY A 293 35.03 -4.98 13.52
CA GLY A 293 35.62 -6.08 12.76
C GLY A 293 34.62 -7.17 12.37
N CYS A 294 33.32 -6.85 12.41
CA CYS A 294 32.24 -7.73 11.93
C CYS A 294 31.95 -7.51 10.45
N GLU A 295 31.34 -8.52 9.83
CA GLU A 295 30.65 -8.38 8.55
C GLU A 295 29.20 -7.99 8.78
N VAL A 296 28.55 -7.36 7.76
CA VAL A 296 27.11 -7.11 7.78
C VAL A 296 26.54 -7.31 6.39
N SER A 297 25.47 -8.09 6.31
CA SER A 297 24.55 -8.08 5.17
C SER A 297 23.40 -7.11 5.43
N VAL A 298 23.00 -6.39 4.41
CA VAL A 298 21.85 -5.47 4.45
C VAL A 298 20.97 -5.81 3.25
N GLU A 299 19.78 -6.32 3.52
CA GLU A 299 18.78 -6.63 2.51
C GLU A 299 17.64 -5.62 2.63
N ASN A 300 17.29 -4.98 1.54
CA ASN A 300 16.21 -3.99 1.50
C ASN A 300 14.90 -4.66 1.11
N GLU A 301 13.82 -4.33 1.80
CA GLU A 301 12.48 -4.56 1.30
C GLU A 301 12.15 -3.55 0.18
N GLU A 302 11.16 -3.86 -0.66
CA GLU A 302 10.67 -2.90 -1.66
C GLU A 302 10.21 -1.59 -0.99
N SER A 303 10.72 -0.46 -1.50
CA SER A 303 10.37 0.86 -0.97
C SER A 303 8.95 1.23 -1.40
N TYR A 304 8.14 1.70 -0.45
CA TYR A 304 6.83 2.29 -0.73
C TYR A 304 7.00 3.78 -1.00
N ALA A 305 6.43 4.27 -2.09
CA ALA A 305 6.47 5.69 -2.44
C ALA A 305 5.53 6.52 -1.56
N ASP A 306 5.56 7.83 -1.71
CA ASP A 306 4.59 8.77 -1.13
C ASP A 306 3.40 8.97 -2.08
N ILE A 307 2.19 9.16 -1.54
CA ILE A 307 0.99 9.47 -2.34
C ILE A 307 1.06 10.91 -2.85
N VAL A 308 0.93 11.06 -4.16
CA VAL A 308 0.66 12.34 -4.82
C VAL A 308 -0.85 12.46 -5.06
N ILE A 309 -1.53 13.35 -4.31
CA ILE A 309 -2.97 13.54 -4.39
C ILE A 309 -3.39 14.03 -5.78
N ASN A 310 -4.34 13.34 -6.41
CA ASN A 310 -5.03 13.84 -7.60
C ASN A 310 -6.22 14.70 -7.20
N ASP A 311 -5.99 16.02 -7.05
CA ASP A 311 -6.98 17.00 -6.59
C ASP A 311 -8.26 17.01 -7.44
N ALA A 312 -8.13 16.80 -8.75
CA ALA A 312 -9.28 16.77 -9.66
C ALA A 312 -10.21 15.58 -9.38
N LEU A 313 -9.65 14.40 -9.13
CA LEU A 313 -10.42 13.21 -8.74
C LEU A 313 -11.06 13.39 -7.36
N CYS A 314 -10.29 13.92 -6.39
CA CYS A 314 -10.79 14.17 -5.03
C CYS A 314 -11.98 15.13 -5.03
N ARG A 315 -11.92 16.24 -5.78
CA ARG A 315 -13.07 17.18 -5.93
C ARG A 315 -14.27 16.52 -6.61
N ARG A 316 -14.03 15.66 -7.60
CA ARG A 316 -15.14 14.92 -8.23
C ARG A 316 -15.79 13.95 -7.26
N TRP A 317 -14.99 13.24 -6.45
CA TRP A 317 -15.50 12.37 -5.40
C TRP A 317 -16.31 13.15 -4.35
N GLN A 318 -15.79 14.27 -3.85
CA GLN A 318 -16.52 15.14 -2.93
C GLN A 318 -17.89 15.55 -3.51
N ALA A 319 -17.92 15.99 -4.77
CA ALA A 319 -19.16 16.38 -5.43
C ALA A 319 -20.14 15.20 -5.57
N ARG A 320 -19.66 13.97 -5.75
CA ARG A 320 -20.52 12.76 -5.79
C ARG A 320 -21.03 12.40 -4.41
N MET A 321 -20.18 12.45 -3.37
CA MET A 321 -20.60 12.17 -1.99
C MET A 321 -21.67 13.14 -1.49
N ALA A 322 -21.61 14.41 -1.90
CA ALA A 322 -22.65 15.39 -1.63
C ALA A 322 -24.02 14.99 -2.20
N GLU A 323 -24.08 14.29 -3.34
CA GLU A 323 -25.33 13.76 -3.90
C GLU A 323 -25.96 12.64 -3.05
N TYR A 324 -25.15 12.00 -2.19
CA TYR A 324 -25.57 11.03 -1.16
C TYR A 324 -25.80 11.69 0.22
N GLY A 325 -25.74 13.02 0.29
CA GLY A 325 -25.89 13.76 1.55
C GLY A 325 -24.71 13.60 2.51
N GLN A 326 -23.54 13.17 2.00
CA GLN A 326 -22.35 12.99 2.80
C GLN A 326 -21.42 14.20 2.68
N ASP A 327 -21.02 14.75 3.83
CA ASP A 327 -20.01 15.79 3.91
C ASP A 327 -18.62 15.15 4.00
N VAL A 328 -17.77 15.44 3.01
CA VAL A 328 -16.41 14.88 2.91
C VAL A 328 -15.40 15.97 2.54
N LEU A 329 -14.16 15.83 3.01
CA LEU A 329 -13.06 16.72 2.64
C LEU A 329 -12.48 16.33 1.29
N VAL A 330 -12.00 17.32 0.53
CA VAL A 330 -11.22 17.06 -0.71
C VAL A 330 -9.91 16.40 -0.36
N SER A 331 -9.15 17.02 0.55
CA SER A 331 -7.85 16.53 1.02
C SER A 331 -7.53 17.14 2.38
N VAL A 332 -6.50 16.63 3.04
CA VAL A 332 -5.91 17.21 4.25
C VAL A 332 -4.47 17.63 3.99
N ALA A 333 -4.05 18.73 4.62
CA ALA A 333 -2.75 19.34 4.38
C ALA A 333 -1.59 18.49 4.96
N GLU A 334 -1.81 17.94 6.16
CA GLU A 334 -0.79 17.16 6.85
C GLU A 334 -0.75 15.72 6.33
N PRO A 335 0.43 15.17 6.00
CA PRO A 335 0.54 13.78 5.60
C PRO A 335 0.25 12.86 6.81
N LEU A 336 -0.39 11.73 6.54
CA LEU A 336 -0.44 10.64 7.50
C LEU A 336 0.95 10.01 7.60
N SER A 337 1.34 9.65 8.82
CA SER A 337 2.59 8.89 9.05
C SER A 337 2.46 7.41 8.67
N ALA A 338 1.46 7.06 7.89
CA ALA A 338 1.23 5.76 7.27
C ALA A 338 1.88 5.69 5.88
N SER A 339 2.04 4.51 5.35
CA SER A 339 2.51 4.25 3.98
C SER A 339 1.70 3.10 3.41
N SER A 340 1.51 3.08 2.10
CA SER A 340 0.84 1.99 1.38
C SER A 340 1.60 1.68 0.09
N ASP A 341 1.57 0.43 -0.35
CA ASP A 341 2.13 0.07 -1.66
C ASP A 341 1.25 0.56 -2.84
N PHE A 342 0.02 1.02 -2.56
CA PHE A 342 -0.81 1.74 -3.51
C PHE A 342 -0.13 3.00 -4.05
N ASP A 343 0.68 3.65 -3.22
CA ASP A 343 1.41 4.87 -3.53
C ASP A 343 2.36 4.64 -4.72
N SER A 344 3.00 3.49 -4.76
CA SER A 344 3.93 3.09 -5.82
C SER A 344 3.24 2.97 -7.19
N THR A 345 1.94 2.65 -7.25
CA THR A 345 1.19 2.56 -8.51
C THR A 345 1.00 3.93 -9.18
N GLN A 346 1.07 5.02 -8.41
CA GLN A 346 0.91 6.39 -8.93
C GLN A 346 2.18 6.96 -9.57
N VAL A 347 3.36 6.53 -9.12
CA VAL A 347 4.65 7.08 -9.58
C VAL A 347 4.86 6.82 -11.07
N ASP A 348 4.44 5.67 -11.57
CA ASP A 348 4.57 5.33 -12.99
C ASP A 348 3.51 5.99 -13.88
N PHE A 349 2.31 6.28 -13.35
CA PHE A 349 1.30 7.07 -14.05
C PHE A 349 1.78 8.51 -14.33
N ILE A 350 2.49 9.12 -13.38
CA ILE A 350 3.05 10.47 -13.55
C ILE A 350 4.20 10.46 -14.55
N ARG A 351 5.02 9.41 -14.59
CA ARG A 351 6.12 9.26 -15.56
C ARG A 351 5.62 8.98 -16.98
N GLY A 352 4.55 8.23 -17.14
CA GLY A 352 3.94 7.92 -18.45
C GLY A 352 3.20 9.10 -19.08
N ALA A 353 2.79 10.09 -18.30
CA ALA A 353 2.10 11.29 -18.80
C ALA A 353 3.06 12.42 -19.22
N ALA A 354 4.36 12.23 -19.08
CA ALA A 354 5.42 13.21 -19.41
C ALA A 354 6.14 12.90 -20.73
N VAL A 355 5.56 12.07 -21.60
CA VAL A 355 6.08 11.82 -22.97
C VAL A 355 5.10 12.34 -24.02
#